data_11f42d0842c40772a2183c12451c207d
#
_entry.id   11f42d0842c40772a2183c12451c207d
#
_cell.length_a   1.000
_cell.length_b   1.000
_cell.length_c   1.000
_cell.angle_alpha   90.00
_cell.angle_beta   90.00
_cell.angle_gamma   90.00
#
_symmetry.space_group_name_H-M   'P 1'
#
loop_
_entity.id
_entity.type
_entity.pdbx_description
1 polymer ?
#
loop_
_entity_poly.entity_id
_entity_poly.type
_entity_poly.pdbx_seq_one_letter_code
_entity_poly.pdbx_strand_id
1 'polypeptide(L)'
;MKRLVKSLVIAATLLTGTIALTPQADAAWSGWQTEKFGHKARVYTDATTYTASASTVDWKAEKKGGATLYYTAGVYKKRSGGGLTDTGLVQRGSFKTSTPLKSFSAKSIRSKTGKGTYVIQIDCYSDSGKRKYVGTFESAKFNVK
;
A
#
# COMPACT_ATOMS: atom_id res chain seq x y z
N MET A 1 12.34 -6.12 -49.78
CA MET A 1 11.84 -5.80 -49.54
C MET A 1 10.95 -6.15 -48.83
N LYS A 2 10.62 -6.52 -48.74
CA LYS A 2 9.83 -6.93 -48.22
C LYS A 2 9.87 -6.99 -46.85
N ARG A 3 10.56 -7.07 -46.29
CA ARG A 3 10.65 -7.18 -45.12
C ARG A 3 10.15 -6.22 -44.35
N LEU A 4 10.27 -5.39 -44.54
CA LEU A 4 9.97 -4.37 -43.89
C LEU A 4 8.74 -4.39 -43.36
N VAL A 5 8.05 -4.74 -43.91
CA VAL A 5 6.90 -4.69 -43.50
C VAL A 5 6.72 -5.17 -42.28
N LYS A 6 7.20 -6.12 -42.05
CA LYS A 6 6.93 -6.61 -40.93
C LYS A 6 7.06 -5.82 -39.88
N SER A 7 7.90 -5.17 -39.98
CA SER A 7 8.15 -4.51 -38.87
C SER A 7 7.12 -3.78 -38.43
N LEU A 8 6.54 -3.29 -39.14
CA LEU A 8 5.62 -2.49 -38.77
C LEU A 8 4.77 -2.96 -37.92
N VAL A 9 4.46 -3.92 -38.11
CA VAL A 9 3.56 -4.35 -37.40
C VAL A 9 3.78 -4.27 -36.13
N ILE A 10 4.77 -4.46 -35.81
CA ILE A 10 4.98 -4.48 -34.58
C ILE A 10 4.63 -3.47 -33.93
N ALA A 11 4.84 -2.64 -34.51
CA ALA A 11 4.64 -1.59 -33.85
C ALA A 11 3.39 -1.54 -33.45
N ALA A 12 2.77 -1.96 -34.12
CA ALA A 12 1.56 -1.77 -33.75
C ALA A 12 1.28 -2.42 -32.64
N THR A 13 1.78 -3.10 -32.58
CA THR A 13 1.40 -3.68 -31.63
C THR A 13 1.62 -3.29 -30.48
N LEU A 14 2.20 -2.90 -30.60
CA LEU A 14 2.37 -2.52 -29.64
C LEU A 14 1.73 -1.79 -29.19
N LEU A 15 1.38 -1.49 -29.64
CA LEU A 15 0.83 -0.70 -29.19
C LEU A 15 -0.02 -1.00 -28.61
N THR A 16 -0.18 -1.50 -28.64
CA THR A 16 -0.88 -1.70 -28.12
C THR A 16 -0.85 -1.80 -27.09
N GLY A 17 -0.41 -2.00 -26.82
CA GLY A 17 -0.48 -2.06 -25.77
C GLY A 17 -0.51 -1.14 -25.17
N THR A 18 -0.40 -0.66 -25.47
CA THR A 18 -0.36 0.29 -24.90
C THR A 18 -1.20 0.52 -24.25
N ILE A 19 -1.59 0.17 -24.21
CA ILE A 19 -2.22 0.39 -23.69
C ILE A 19 -2.38 0.33 -22.60
N ALA A 20 -2.33 -0.15 -22.58
CA ALA A 20 -2.51 -0.31 -21.55
C ALA A 20 -2.08 0.50 -20.89
N LEU A 21 -2.04 1.00 -21.27
CA LEU A 21 -1.59 1.82 -20.77
C LEU A 21 -2.28 2.55 -20.00
N THR A 22 -3.23 2.12 -19.54
CA THR A 22 -3.81 2.79 -18.60
C THR A 22 -2.81 3.10 -17.71
N PRO A 23 -2.69 4.22 -17.36
CA PRO A 23 -1.73 4.60 -16.45
C PRO A 23 -1.93 3.83 -15.25
N GLN A 24 -1.09 3.00 -14.99
CA GLN A 24 -1.07 2.33 -13.75
C GLN A 24 -0.44 3.27 -12.78
N ALA A 25 -1.09 3.56 -11.73
CA ALA A 25 -0.51 4.40 -10.72
C ALA A 25 0.73 3.72 -10.14
N ASP A 26 1.73 4.49 -9.86
CA ASP A 26 2.99 3.94 -9.40
C ASP A 26 2.90 3.37 -8.01
N ALA A 27 3.59 2.28 -7.80
CA ALA A 27 3.81 1.73 -6.47
C ALA A 27 4.61 2.74 -5.63
N ALA A 28 4.35 2.79 -4.37
CA ALA A 28 5.02 3.76 -3.50
C ALA A 28 5.41 3.17 -2.16
N TRP A 29 6.63 3.50 -1.73
CA TRP A 29 7.06 3.35 -0.36
C TRP A 29 6.83 4.67 0.36
N SER A 30 6.45 4.62 1.61
CA SER A 30 6.63 5.76 2.48
C SER A 30 8.13 5.94 2.67
N GLY A 31 8.58 7.08 3.08
CA GLY A 31 9.97 7.19 3.52
C GLY A 31 10.20 6.33 4.76
N TRP A 32 11.45 6.12 5.12
CA TRP A 32 11.77 5.48 6.38
C TRP A 32 11.34 6.41 7.52
N GLN A 33 10.56 5.86 8.43
CA GLN A 33 10.04 6.59 9.57
C GLN A 33 10.73 6.10 10.83
N THR A 34 11.13 7.01 11.69
CA THR A 34 11.75 6.67 12.96
C THR A 34 10.80 7.08 14.07
N GLU A 35 10.39 6.12 14.88
CA GLU A 35 9.52 6.38 16.01
C GLU A 35 10.33 6.63 17.27
N LYS A 36 9.66 7.12 18.28
CA LYS A 36 10.34 7.60 19.49
C LYS A 36 11.20 6.58 20.21
N PHE A 37 10.97 5.33 19.98
CA PHE A 37 11.78 4.29 20.60
C PHE A 37 12.90 3.79 19.67
N GLY A 38 13.19 4.54 18.61
CA GLY A 38 14.29 4.22 17.70
C GLY A 38 13.99 3.19 16.65
N HIS A 39 12.79 2.63 16.63
CA HIS A 39 12.40 1.67 15.59
C HIS A 39 12.19 2.41 14.28
N LYS A 40 12.69 1.83 13.18
CA LYS A 40 12.54 2.40 11.86
C LYS A 40 11.81 1.42 10.97
N ALA A 41 10.81 1.92 10.26
CA ALA A 41 10.06 1.11 9.33
C ALA A 41 9.53 1.97 8.19
N ARG A 42 9.10 1.31 7.14
CA ARG A 42 8.41 1.95 6.03
C ARG A 42 7.32 1.03 5.52
N VAL A 43 6.33 1.61 4.86
CA VAL A 43 5.17 0.89 4.38
C VAL A 43 5.01 1.13 2.88
N TYR A 44 4.73 0.06 2.17
CA TYR A 44 4.60 0.04 0.71
C TYR A 44 3.14 -0.16 0.33
N THR A 45 2.70 0.50 -0.73
CA THR A 45 1.47 0.16 -1.44
C THR A 45 1.79 -0.02 -2.92
N ASP A 46 1.08 -0.93 -3.57
CA ASP A 46 1.36 -1.27 -4.97
C ASP A 46 0.87 -0.21 -5.96
N ALA A 47 0.13 0.77 -5.50
CA ALA A 47 -0.31 1.89 -6.33
C ALA A 47 -0.61 3.10 -5.46
N THR A 48 -0.70 4.25 -6.08
CA THR A 48 -1.13 5.48 -5.41
C THR A 48 -2.54 5.88 -5.81
N THR A 49 -3.15 5.17 -6.74
CA THR A 49 -4.55 5.35 -7.14
C THR A 49 -5.17 4.01 -7.45
N TYR A 50 -6.32 3.76 -6.87
CA TYR A 50 -7.10 2.54 -7.08
C TYR A 50 -8.43 2.92 -7.70
N THR A 51 -8.63 2.53 -8.96
CA THR A 51 -9.85 2.86 -9.70
C THR A 51 -11.00 1.95 -9.26
N ALA A 52 -12.18 2.21 -9.77
CA ALA A 52 -13.36 1.42 -9.43
C ALA A 52 -13.19 -0.06 -9.76
N SER A 53 -12.33 -0.40 -10.72
CA SER A 53 -12.09 -1.78 -11.11
C SER A 53 -11.01 -2.46 -10.26
N ALA A 54 -10.30 -1.73 -9.41
CA ALA A 54 -9.28 -2.34 -8.57
C ALA A 54 -9.92 -3.26 -7.55
N SER A 55 -9.37 -4.46 -7.40
CA SER A 55 -9.90 -5.43 -6.44
C SER A 55 -9.21 -5.34 -5.09
N THR A 56 -7.92 -5.05 -5.08
CA THR A 56 -7.14 -5.02 -3.83
C THR A 56 -6.25 -3.79 -3.75
N VAL A 57 -5.91 -3.44 -2.54
CA VAL A 57 -4.83 -2.53 -2.20
C VAL A 57 -3.77 -3.41 -1.57
N ASP A 58 -2.70 -3.67 -2.29
CA ASP A 58 -1.65 -4.55 -1.80
C ASP A 58 -0.61 -3.74 -1.04
N TRP A 59 -0.18 -4.28 0.07
CA TRP A 59 0.74 -3.56 0.95
C TRP A 59 1.74 -4.50 1.61
N LYS A 60 2.84 -3.93 2.05
CA LYS A 60 3.79 -4.63 2.92
C LYS A 60 4.55 -3.61 3.75
N ALA A 61 5.24 -4.08 4.75
CA ALA A 61 6.08 -3.25 5.60
C ALA A 61 7.47 -3.84 5.69
N GLU A 62 8.46 -2.97 5.85
CA GLU A 62 9.85 -3.36 6.11
C GLU A 62 10.35 -2.59 7.31
N LYS A 63 11.28 -3.18 8.03
CA LYS A 63 11.88 -2.52 9.17
C LYS A 63 13.38 -2.73 9.22
N LYS A 64 14.07 -1.86 9.94
CA LYS A 64 15.47 -2.01 10.26
C LYS A 64 15.61 -2.82 11.53
N GLY A 65 16.76 -3.48 11.68
CA GLY A 65 17.05 -4.28 12.86
C GLY A 65 16.43 -5.66 12.81
N GLY A 66 16.91 -6.54 13.67
CA GLY A 66 16.56 -7.94 13.64
C GLY A 66 15.48 -8.39 14.61
N ALA A 67 15.00 -7.52 15.49
CA ALA A 67 14.00 -7.93 16.47
C ALA A 67 12.64 -8.07 15.81
N THR A 68 11.87 -9.06 16.23
CA THR A 68 10.51 -9.25 15.70
C THR A 68 9.60 -8.16 16.24
N LEU A 69 8.80 -7.59 15.37
CA LEU A 69 7.70 -6.71 15.76
C LEU A 69 6.37 -7.37 15.46
N TYR A 70 5.42 -7.15 16.33
CA TYR A 70 4.05 -7.60 16.17
C TYR A 70 3.21 -6.40 15.79
N TYR A 71 2.26 -6.55 14.87
CA TYR A 71 1.56 -5.38 14.36
C TYR A 71 0.06 -5.58 14.26
N THR A 72 -0.63 -4.46 14.26
CA THR A 72 -2.01 -4.35 13.81
C THR A 72 -2.00 -3.32 12.68
N ALA A 73 -2.45 -3.72 11.51
CA ALA A 73 -2.51 -2.85 10.35
C ALA A 73 -3.95 -2.47 10.08
N GLY A 74 -4.20 -1.21 9.79
CA GLY A 74 -5.55 -0.73 9.47
C GLY A 74 -5.51 0.22 8.28
N VAL A 75 -6.67 0.41 7.66
CA VAL A 75 -6.84 1.36 6.57
C VAL A 75 -7.64 2.54 7.12
N TYR A 76 -7.15 3.74 6.87
CA TYR A 76 -7.77 4.95 7.40
C TYR A 76 -7.98 5.96 6.29
N LYS A 77 -9.15 6.58 6.27
CA LYS A 77 -9.45 7.65 5.33
C LYS A 77 -9.04 8.99 5.92
N LYS A 78 -8.34 9.79 5.13
CA LYS A 78 -7.95 11.12 5.57
C LYS A 78 -9.15 12.05 5.43
N ARG A 79 -9.40 12.84 6.47
CA ARG A 79 -10.48 13.82 6.45
C ARG A 79 -9.95 15.15 5.94
N SER A 80 -10.81 15.90 5.27
CA SER A 80 -10.43 17.20 4.71
C SER A 80 -9.99 18.20 5.77
N GLY A 81 -10.58 18.14 6.94
CA GLY A 81 -10.21 19.03 8.04
C GLY A 81 -9.11 18.51 8.93
N GLY A 82 -8.46 17.43 8.52
CA GLY A 82 -7.43 16.78 9.32
C GLY A 82 -8.00 15.60 10.09
N GLY A 83 -7.12 14.73 10.52
CA GLY A 83 -7.52 13.53 11.21
C GLY A 83 -7.87 12.38 10.28
N LEU A 84 -8.23 11.27 10.86
CA LEU A 84 -8.45 10.02 10.14
C LEU A 84 -9.79 9.41 10.54
N THR A 85 -10.42 8.72 9.60
CA THR A 85 -11.59 7.90 9.86
C THR A 85 -11.19 6.46 9.67
N ASP A 86 -11.43 5.63 10.68
CA ASP A 86 -11.11 4.21 10.64
C ASP A 86 -12.12 3.49 9.76
N THR A 87 -11.64 2.69 8.83
CA THR A 87 -12.52 1.86 8.01
C THR A 87 -12.99 0.61 8.76
N GLY A 88 -12.33 0.26 9.84
CA GLY A 88 -12.60 -0.99 10.55
C GLY A 88 -11.94 -2.21 9.92
N LEU A 89 -11.23 -2.03 8.81
CA LEU A 89 -10.51 -3.14 8.17
C LEU A 89 -9.16 -3.30 8.85
N VAL A 90 -8.89 -4.47 9.38
CA VAL A 90 -7.73 -4.73 10.22
C VAL A 90 -7.07 -6.04 9.85
N GLN A 91 -5.75 -6.05 9.86
CA GLN A 91 -4.95 -7.27 9.72
C GLN A 91 -3.89 -7.28 10.82
N ARG A 92 -3.52 -8.46 11.27
CA ARG A 92 -2.55 -8.63 12.35
C ARG A 92 -1.47 -9.61 11.92
N GLY A 93 -0.31 -9.47 12.49
CA GLY A 93 0.79 -10.39 12.22
C GLY A 93 2.06 -9.95 12.91
N SER A 94 3.16 -10.53 12.48
CA SER A 94 4.48 -10.17 12.98
C SER A 94 5.48 -10.24 11.83
N PHE A 95 6.60 -9.55 11.99
CA PHE A 95 7.66 -9.61 11.00
C PHE A 95 9.00 -9.29 11.64
N LYS A 96 10.03 -9.87 11.09
CA LYS A 96 11.39 -9.65 11.56
C LYS A 96 12.13 -8.68 10.66
N THR A 97 11.95 -8.79 9.36
CA THR A 97 12.56 -7.92 8.35
C THR A 97 11.49 -7.26 7.50
N SER A 98 10.59 -8.04 6.94
CA SER A 98 9.47 -7.52 6.15
C SER A 98 8.27 -8.43 6.29
N THR A 99 7.09 -7.88 6.10
CA THR A 99 5.88 -8.70 6.00
C THR A 99 5.83 -9.34 4.62
N PRO A 100 5.09 -10.42 4.44
CA PRO A 100 4.73 -10.83 3.09
C PRO A 100 3.86 -9.74 2.48
N LEU A 101 3.67 -9.79 1.17
CA LEU A 101 2.71 -8.90 0.51
C LEU A 101 1.31 -9.29 0.98
N LYS A 102 0.55 -8.32 1.44
CA LYS A 102 -0.79 -8.51 1.99
C LYS A 102 -1.77 -7.63 1.23
N SER A 103 -3.05 -7.90 1.37
CA SER A 103 -4.07 -7.18 0.60
C SER A 103 -5.27 -6.80 1.45
N PHE A 104 -5.75 -5.57 1.25
CA PHE A 104 -7.08 -5.17 1.71
C PHE A 104 -8.01 -5.11 0.49
N SER A 105 -9.26 -5.45 0.66
CA SER A 105 -10.24 -5.34 -0.43
C SER A 105 -10.55 -3.88 -0.74
N ALA A 106 -10.29 -3.46 -1.97
CA ALA A 106 -10.61 -2.10 -2.40
C ALA A 106 -12.12 -1.87 -2.37
N LYS A 107 -12.90 -2.89 -2.68
CA LYS A 107 -14.36 -2.81 -2.62
C LYS A 107 -14.81 -2.58 -1.19
N SER A 108 -14.23 -3.28 -0.23
CA SER A 108 -14.58 -3.10 1.17
C SER A 108 -14.21 -1.72 1.68
N ILE A 109 -13.06 -1.19 1.27
CA ILE A 109 -12.68 0.17 1.64
C ILE A 109 -13.74 1.14 1.12
N ARG A 110 -14.13 1.02 -0.14
CA ARG A 110 -15.12 1.90 -0.73
C ARG A 110 -16.47 1.79 -0.05
N SER A 111 -16.90 0.58 0.28
CA SER A 111 -18.22 0.39 0.88
C SER A 111 -18.28 0.91 2.31
N LYS A 112 -17.16 0.93 3.00
CA LYS A 112 -17.16 1.38 4.40
C LYS A 112 -17.07 2.88 4.54
N THR A 113 -16.22 3.53 3.75
CA THR A 113 -15.95 4.96 3.93
C THR A 113 -15.93 5.74 2.63
N GLY A 114 -16.23 5.10 1.50
CA GLY A 114 -16.38 5.79 0.22
C GLY A 114 -15.08 6.11 -0.48
N LYS A 115 -15.16 6.95 -1.48
CA LYS A 115 -14.02 7.40 -2.24
C LYS A 115 -13.23 8.42 -1.44
N GLY A 116 -11.96 8.54 -1.71
CA GLY A 116 -11.14 9.57 -1.07
C GLY A 116 -9.69 9.19 -0.95
N THR A 117 -9.00 9.90 -0.07
CA THR A 117 -7.58 9.69 0.18
C THR A 117 -7.41 8.86 1.45
N TYR A 118 -6.54 7.90 1.38
CA TYR A 118 -6.34 6.90 2.42
C TYR A 118 -4.88 6.71 2.76
N VAL A 119 -4.63 6.12 3.90
CA VAL A 119 -3.32 5.59 4.29
C VAL A 119 -3.52 4.25 4.96
N ILE A 120 -2.48 3.43 4.95
CA ILE A 120 -2.40 2.26 5.80
C ILE A 120 -1.50 2.63 6.96
N GLN A 121 -1.95 2.38 8.18
CA GLN A 121 -1.13 2.54 9.37
C GLN A 121 -0.87 1.18 9.99
N ILE A 122 0.34 0.97 10.46
CA ILE A 122 0.66 -0.22 11.22
C ILE A 122 1.11 0.22 12.61
N ASP A 123 0.40 -0.25 13.62
CA ASP A 123 0.81 -0.06 15.01
C ASP A 123 1.67 -1.25 15.39
N CYS A 124 2.88 -0.98 15.81
CA CYS A 124 3.86 -2.02 16.11
C CYS A 124 4.15 -2.14 17.58
N TYR A 125 4.42 -3.38 18.00
CA TYR A 125 4.64 -3.75 19.39
C TYR A 125 5.84 -4.68 19.47
N SER A 126 6.56 -4.63 20.56
CA SER A 126 7.71 -5.52 20.76
C SER A 126 7.32 -6.86 21.38
N ASP A 127 6.08 -7.04 21.80
CA ASP A 127 5.60 -8.27 22.40
C ASP A 127 4.37 -8.82 21.67
N SER A 128 4.21 -10.14 21.72
CA SER A 128 3.09 -10.78 21.03
C SER A 128 1.72 -10.42 21.63
N GLY A 129 1.69 -10.04 22.88
CA GLY A 129 0.45 -9.60 23.53
C GLY A 129 0.07 -8.18 23.18
N LYS A 130 0.91 -7.49 22.43
CA LYS A 130 0.67 -6.11 21.97
C LYS A 130 0.43 -5.14 23.11
N ARG A 131 1.21 -5.28 24.16
CA ARG A 131 1.17 -4.38 25.30
C ARG A 131 2.30 -3.37 25.28
N LYS A 132 3.39 -3.69 24.58
CA LYS A 132 4.56 -2.82 24.53
C LYS A 132 4.62 -2.13 23.18
N TYR A 133 3.91 -1.04 23.06
CA TYR A 133 3.84 -0.25 21.85
C TYR A 133 5.20 0.39 21.52
N VAL A 134 5.63 0.31 20.28
CA VAL A 134 6.90 0.87 19.85
C VAL A 134 6.79 1.90 18.73
N GLY A 135 5.66 2.03 18.08
CA GLY A 135 5.48 3.06 17.07
C GLY A 135 4.36 2.75 16.09
N THR A 136 3.91 3.80 15.40
CA THR A 136 2.96 3.70 14.30
C THR A 136 3.66 4.18 13.04
N PHE A 137 3.59 3.37 11.99
CA PHE A 137 4.20 3.69 10.70
C PHE A 137 3.10 3.78 9.65
N GLU A 138 3.23 4.74 8.75
CA GLU A 138 2.15 5.07 7.83
C GLU A 138 2.64 4.95 6.39
N SER A 139 1.80 4.45 5.50
CA SER A 139 2.10 4.40 4.08
C SER A 139 2.08 5.79 3.47
N ALA A 140 2.58 5.93 2.24
CA ALA A 140 2.27 7.10 1.45
C ALA A 140 0.76 7.15 1.23
N LYS A 141 0.23 8.33 0.95
CA LYS A 141 -1.20 8.49 0.68
C LYS A 141 -1.55 7.81 -0.63
N PHE A 142 -2.72 7.22 -0.69
CA PHE A 142 -3.27 6.69 -1.93
C PHE A 142 -4.73 7.10 -2.07
N ASN A 143 -5.20 7.14 -3.31
CA ASN A 143 -6.57 7.53 -3.60
C ASN A 143 -7.41 6.32 -4.00
N VAL A 144 -8.62 6.27 -3.49
CA VAL A 144 -9.60 5.25 -3.87
C VAL A 144 -10.71 5.98 -4.59
N LYS A 145 -10.93 5.62 -5.86
CA LYS A 145 -11.91 6.26 -6.73
C LYS A 145 -13.17 5.44 -6.88
#